data_86443b573e71a70c47c62fc80920e3cb
#
_entry.id   86443b573e71a70c47c62fc80920e3cb
#
_cell.length_a   1.000
_cell.length_b   1.000
_cell.length_c   1.000
_cell.angle_alpha   90.00
_cell.angle_beta   90.00
_cell.angle_gamma   90.00
#
_symmetry.space_group_name_H-M   'P 1'
#
loop_
_entity.id
_entity.type
_entity.pdbx_description
1 polymer ?
#
loop_
_entity_poly.entity_id
_entity_poly.type
_entity_poly.pdbx_seq_one_letter_code
_entity_poly.pdbx_strand_id
1 'polypeptide(L)'
;WLNTPAGIAHYLEHKMFDTREGNALQELAKNGAEPNAFTANAMTAYYFDSTEHFEENLRILLSFVSIPYFTDESVAKEQGIIGQEIRMIEDNPDWQIYTRMLRAMYHRHAARTSIAGTVESIAEITADTLYDCHKAFYTPANMILTVVGDVDPVHVIDLANRVLPKLSGPIIERDYGTEPETVAEKETVLEMEVSAPQFLAGFKCAPATEGDDYMRAAILGDMASDILLGESSALYQRLYEQGLINPSFGGAFEMMPGVAYLYAGGDSKDASAVTDAILREAARIAAEGVDEDYFRRIRKASFGANLRGLNSFENIAVTLTEGYFHGYDPFRFPQVFDSITKEDVAAFLRRNLTAERAVLSEIVPREN
;
A
#
# COMPACT_ATOMS: atom_id res chain seq x y z
N TRP A 1 -23.61 -3.81 6.03
CA TRP A 1 -22.33 -4.39 6.43
C TRP A 1 -22.30 -5.84 5.97
N LEU A 2 -21.44 -6.17 5.04
CA LEU A 2 -21.07 -7.56 4.80
C LEU A 2 -20.14 -7.93 5.97
N ASN A 3 -20.58 -8.80 6.87
CA ASN A 3 -19.71 -9.35 7.90
C ASN A 3 -18.84 -10.42 7.27
N THR A 4 -17.79 -9.99 6.55
CA THR A 4 -16.93 -10.88 5.77
C THR A 4 -15.70 -11.28 6.58
N PRO A 5 -15.22 -12.53 6.44
CA PRO A 5 -13.98 -12.96 7.07
C PRO A 5 -12.77 -12.13 6.59
N ALA A 6 -11.80 -11.92 7.48
CA ALA A 6 -10.55 -11.27 7.10
C ALA A 6 -9.83 -12.10 6.01
N GLY A 7 -9.23 -11.42 5.04
CA GLY A 7 -8.56 -12.08 3.90
C GLY A 7 -9.44 -12.28 2.67
N ILE A 8 -10.76 -12.02 2.75
CA ILE A 8 -11.68 -12.34 1.64
C ILE A 8 -11.36 -11.59 0.35
N ALA A 9 -10.85 -10.35 0.40
CA ALA A 9 -10.49 -9.59 -0.80
C ALA A 9 -9.31 -10.23 -1.53
N HIS A 10 -8.27 -10.62 -0.80
CA HIS A 10 -7.12 -11.35 -1.32
C HIS A 10 -7.50 -12.74 -1.83
N TYR A 11 -8.34 -13.45 -1.07
CA TYR A 11 -8.86 -14.74 -1.50
C TYR A 11 -9.65 -14.63 -2.81
N LEU A 12 -10.49 -13.60 -2.93
CA LEU A 12 -11.26 -13.33 -4.14
C LEU A 12 -10.34 -13.02 -5.32
N GLU A 13 -9.25 -12.28 -5.11
CA GLU A 13 -8.23 -12.02 -6.13
C GLU A 13 -7.71 -13.32 -6.74
N HIS A 14 -7.26 -14.26 -5.92
CA HIS A 14 -6.81 -15.59 -6.38
C HIS A 14 -7.89 -16.31 -7.16
N LYS A 15 -9.11 -16.29 -6.66
CA LYS A 15 -10.23 -17.04 -7.27
C LYS A 15 -10.76 -16.46 -8.56
N MET A 16 -10.56 -15.15 -8.80
CA MET A 16 -11.06 -14.52 -10.03
C MET A 16 -10.39 -15.03 -11.30
N PHE A 17 -9.19 -15.60 -11.21
CA PHE A 17 -8.51 -16.19 -12.36
C PHE A 17 -9.12 -17.54 -12.80
N ASP A 18 -9.91 -18.18 -11.97
CA ASP A 18 -10.62 -19.41 -12.36
C ASP A 18 -11.83 -19.08 -13.22
N THR A 19 -11.94 -19.72 -14.38
CA THR A 19 -13.05 -19.59 -15.31
C THR A 19 -13.65 -20.97 -15.59
N ARG A 20 -14.80 -21.01 -16.26
CA ARG A 20 -15.41 -22.29 -16.67
C ARG A 20 -14.55 -23.04 -17.69
N GLU A 21 -13.78 -22.31 -18.48
CA GLU A 21 -12.92 -22.83 -19.54
C GLU A 21 -11.52 -23.18 -19.04
N GLY A 22 -11.14 -22.74 -17.83
CA GLY A 22 -9.82 -23.02 -17.26
C GLY A 22 -9.31 -21.90 -16.37
N ASN A 23 -8.14 -21.34 -16.71
CA ASN A 23 -7.49 -20.30 -15.92
C ASN A 23 -7.08 -19.12 -16.81
N ALA A 24 -7.54 -17.91 -16.48
CA ALA A 24 -7.33 -16.69 -17.26
C ALA A 24 -5.85 -16.27 -17.37
N LEU A 25 -5.03 -16.53 -16.34
CA LEU A 25 -3.58 -16.25 -16.40
C LEU A 25 -2.92 -17.06 -17.54
N GLN A 26 -3.32 -18.34 -17.68
CA GLN A 26 -2.77 -19.20 -18.73
C GLN A 26 -3.22 -18.74 -20.12
N GLU A 27 -4.44 -18.25 -20.24
CA GLU A 27 -4.95 -17.75 -21.53
C GLU A 27 -4.23 -16.47 -21.95
N LEU A 28 -4.05 -15.52 -21.03
CA LEU A 28 -3.26 -14.30 -21.25
C LEU A 28 -1.81 -14.62 -21.62
N ALA A 29 -1.18 -15.54 -20.90
CA ALA A 29 0.21 -15.94 -21.16
C ALA A 29 0.38 -16.60 -22.55
N LYS A 30 -0.60 -17.38 -23.03
CA LYS A 30 -0.59 -17.95 -24.40
C LYS A 30 -0.59 -16.89 -25.48
N ASN A 31 -1.19 -15.71 -25.20
CA ASN A 31 -1.23 -14.58 -26.10
C ASN A 31 0.00 -13.65 -25.94
N GLY A 32 1.02 -14.06 -25.18
CA GLY A 32 2.24 -13.27 -24.94
C GLY A 32 2.05 -12.10 -24.00
N ALA A 33 0.98 -12.09 -23.20
CA ALA A 33 0.80 -11.11 -22.15
C ALA A 33 1.50 -11.56 -20.86
N GLU A 34 1.90 -10.60 -20.05
CA GLU A 34 2.39 -10.76 -18.68
C GLU A 34 1.30 -10.32 -17.70
N PRO A 35 0.40 -11.24 -17.28
CA PRO A 35 -0.68 -10.92 -16.36
C PRO A 35 -0.19 -10.86 -14.92
N ASN A 36 -0.77 -9.95 -14.14
CA ASN A 36 -0.54 -9.87 -12.72
C ASN A 36 -1.78 -9.35 -11.98
N ALA A 37 -1.79 -9.45 -10.65
CA ALA A 37 -2.78 -8.86 -9.77
C ALA A 37 -2.18 -8.55 -8.41
N PHE A 38 -2.82 -7.67 -7.66
CA PHE A 38 -2.51 -7.43 -6.26
C PHE A 38 -3.73 -6.97 -5.49
N THR A 39 -3.75 -7.28 -4.21
CA THR A 39 -4.70 -6.72 -3.25
C THR A 39 -3.96 -5.86 -2.23
N ALA A 40 -4.33 -4.60 -2.18
CA ALA A 40 -3.89 -3.63 -1.19
C ALA A 40 -5.02 -3.34 -0.17
N ASN A 41 -4.75 -2.50 0.82
CA ASN A 41 -5.75 -2.16 1.85
C ASN A 41 -7.01 -1.46 1.32
N ALA A 42 -6.93 -0.81 0.16
CA ALA A 42 -8.02 -0.01 -0.40
C ALA A 42 -8.42 -0.39 -1.83
N MET A 43 -7.69 -1.27 -2.47
CA MET A 43 -7.85 -1.60 -3.89
C MET A 43 -7.40 -3.04 -4.17
N THR A 44 -8.12 -3.71 -5.09
CA THR A 44 -7.63 -4.89 -5.79
C THR A 44 -7.48 -4.53 -7.27
N ALA A 45 -6.36 -4.86 -7.87
CA ALA A 45 -6.09 -4.62 -9.28
C ALA A 45 -5.78 -5.91 -10.02
N TYR A 46 -6.26 -6.02 -11.26
CA TYR A 46 -5.94 -7.07 -12.22
C TYR A 46 -5.43 -6.39 -13.47
N TYR A 47 -4.29 -6.78 -13.96
CA TYR A 47 -3.69 -6.11 -15.11
C TYR A 47 -2.83 -7.06 -15.95
N PHE A 48 -2.46 -6.61 -17.11
CA PHE A 48 -1.48 -7.27 -17.96
C PHE A 48 -0.67 -6.24 -18.75
N ASP A 49 0.56 -6.59 -19.06
CA ASP A 49 1.38 -5.95 -20.07
C ASP A 49 1.43 -6.82 -21.32
N SER A 50 1.32 -6.23 -22.50
CA SER A 50 1.47 -6.95 -23.76
C SER A 50 1.94 -6.05 -24.89
N THR A 51 2.67 -6.61 -25.86
CA THR A 51 3.09 -5.93 -27.09
C THR A 51 2.22 -6.34 -28.28
N GLU A 52 1.49 -7.45 -28.15
CA GLU A 52 0.64 -8.02 -29.22
C GLU A 52 -0.68 -8.50 -28.62
N HIS A 53 -1.67 -8.80 -29.47
CA HIS A 53 -2.96 -9.38 -29.09
C HIS A 53 -3.75 -8.56 -28.04
N PHE A 54 -3.59 -7.22 -28.04
CA PHE A 54 -4.19 -6.36 -27.03
C PHE A 54 -5.70 -6.54 -26.87
N GLU A 55 -6.46 -6.57 -27.99
CA GLU A 55 -7.92 -6.71 -27.92
C GLU A 55 -8.36 -8.04 -27.29
N GLU A 56 -7.67 -9.12 -27.65
CA GLU A 56 -7.97 -10.44 -27.12
C GLU A 56 -7.66 -10.52 -25.63
N ASN A 57 -6.49 -9.98 -25.23
CA ASN A 57 -6.08 -9.91 -23.84
C ASN A 57 -7.03 -9.02 -23.00
N LEU A 58 -7.41 -7.86 -23.53
CA LEU A 58 -8.37 -6.98 -22.86
C LEU A 58 -9.75 -7.66 -22.71
N ARG A 59 -10.18 -8.43 -23.72
CA ARG A 59 -11.43 -9.20 -23.63
C ARG A 59 -11.36 -10.26 -22.52
N ILE A 60 -10.24 -10.99 -22.44
CA ILE A 60 -10.03 -11.98 -21.38
C ILE A 60 -10.09 -11.30 -20.01
N LEU A 61 -9.33 -10.20 -19.81
CA LEU A 61 -9.33 -9.43 -18.57
C LEU A 61 -10.75 -8.99 -18.17
N LEU A 62 -11.46 -8.29 -19.05
CA LEU A 62 -12.80 -7.79 -18.78
C LEU A 62 -13.81 -8.91 -18.53
N SER A 63 -13.64 -10.06 -19.18
CA SER A 63 -14.53 -11.21 -19.00
C SER A 63 -14.35 -11.86 -17.63
N PHE A 64 -13.13 -12.16 -17.21
CA PHE A 64 -12.96 -12.86 -15.94
C PHE A 64 -13.25 -11.99 -14.73
N VAL A 65 -12.92 -10.68 -14.75
CA VAL A 65 -13.29 -9.79 -13.65
C VAL A 65 -14.81 -9.57 -13.53
N SER A 66 -15.56 -9.78 -14.60
CA SER A 66 -17.01 -9.56 -14.64
C SER A 66 -17.84 -10.81 -14.39
N ILE A 67 -17.31 -12.00 -14.66
CA ILE A 67 -18.03 -13.27 -14.63
C ILE A 67 -17.36 -14.22 -13.63
N PRO A 68 -17.79 -14.19 -12.36
CA PRO A 68 -17.20 -15.04 -11.34
C PRO A 68 -17.53 -16.52 -11.57
N TYR A 69 -16.59 -17.40 -11.26
CA TYR A 69 -16.78 -18.83 -11.27
C TYR A 69 -16.12 -19.49 -10.07
N PHE A 70 -16.92 -19.80 -9.07
CA PHE A 70 -16.46 -20.42 -7.82
C PHE A 70 -17.23 -21.71 -7.58
N THR A 71 -16.51 -22.78 -7.26
CA THR A 71 -17.08 -24.06 -6.82
C THR A 71 -16.52 -24.39 -5.44
N ASP A 72 -17.28 -25.14 -4.64
CA ASP A 72 -16.82 -25.54 -3.31
C ASP A 72 -15.49 -26.30 -3.37
N GLU A 73 -15.30 -27.13 -4.39
CA GLU A 73 -14.05 -27.87 -4.61
C GLU A 73 -12.88 -26.92 -4.89
N SER A 74 -13.07 -25.95 -5.80
CA SER A 74 -12.02 -25.00 -6.15
C SER A 74 -11.70 -24.03 -5.01
N VAL A 75 -12.69 -23.66 -4.22
CA VAL A 75 -12.50 -22.85 -3.00
C VAL A 75 -11.71 -23.65 -1.95
N ALA A 76 -12.09 -24.88 -1.66
CA ALA A 76 -11.36 -25.72 -0.70
C ALA A 76 -9.89 -25.96 -1.10
N LYS A 77 -9.62 -26.10 -2.41
CA LYS A 77 -8.24 -26.22 -2.93
C LYS A 77 -7.45 -24.94 -2.67
N GLU A 78 -8.02 -23.79 -3.00
CA GLU A 78 -7.36 -22.48 -2.85
C GLU A 78 -7.08 -22.14 -1.38
N GLN A 79 -7.98 -22.54 -0.49
CA GLN A 79 -7.78 -22.40 0.96
C GLN A 79 -6.46 -23.04 1.44
N GLY A 80 -6.09 -24.19 0.85
CA GLY A 80 -4.80 -24.82 1.14
C GLY A 80 -3.60 -24.01 0.66
N ILE A 81 -3.71 -23.40 -0.53
CA ILE A 81 -2.65 -22.57 -1.16
C ILE A 81 -2.46 -21.28 -0.34
N ILE A 82 -3.52 -20.53 -0.11
CA ILE A 82 -3.48 -19.29 0.66
C ILE A 82 -3.07 -19.56 2.12
N GLY A 83 -3.49 -20.68 2.70
CA GLY A 83 -3.04 -21.09 4.03
C GLY A 83 -1.53 -21.35 4.13
N GLN A 84 -0.88 -21.81 3.04
CA GLN A 84 0.58 -21.91 2.98
C GLN A 84 1.23 -20.52 2.83
N GLU A 85 0.66 -19.65 2.03
CA GLU A 85 1.13 -18.28 1.87
C GLU A 85 1.05 -17.52 3.19
N ILE A 86 -0.05 -17.63 3.93
CA ILE A 86 -0.19 -17.02 5.27
C ILE A 86 0.94 -17.49 6.19
N ARG A 87 1.26 -18.79 6.22
CA ARG A 87 2.38 -19.29 7.04
C ARG A 87 3.72 -18.72 6.60
N MET A 88 3.96 -18.59 5.29
CA MET A 88 5.18 -17.94 4.79
C MET A 88 5.27 -16.48 5.23
N ILE A 89 4.15 -15.75 5.24
CA ILE A 89 4.06 -14.38 5.75
C ILE A 89 4.31 -14.34 7.26
N GLU A 90 3.75 -15.29 8.01
CA GLU A 90 3.95 -15.41 9.47
C GLU A 90 5.40 -15.74 9.86
N ASP A 91 6.12 -16.49 9.02
CA ASP A 91 7.52 -16.82 9.20
C ASP A 91 8.49 -15.70 8.72
N ASN A 92 7.99 -14.68 8.03
CA ASN A 92 8.80 -13.59 7.51
C ASN A 92 8.93 -12.44 8.53
N PRO A 93 10.15 -12.14 9.05
CA PRO A 93 10.35 -11.09 10.03
C PRO A 93 9.91 -9.70 9.55
N ASP A 94 10.16 -9.33 8.28
CA ASP A 94 9.81 -8.01 7.75
C ASP A 94 8.28 -7.81 7.73
N TRP A 95 7.52 -8.86 7.41
CA TRP A 95 6.06 -8.82 7.48
C TRP A 95 5.55 -8.76 8.91
N GLN A 96 6.16 -9.54 9.81
CA GLN A 96 5.74 -9.56 11.22
C GLN A 96 5.95 -8.21 11.88
N ILE A 97 7.12 -7.61 11.69
CA ILE A 97 7.44 -6.32 12.30
C ILE A 97 6.51 -5.21 11.80
N TYR A 98 6.21 -5.21 10.50
CA TYR A 98 5.35 -4.22 9.86
C TYR A 98 3.88 -4.37 10.28
N THR A 99 3.32 -5.57 10.23
CA THR A 99 1.93 -5.80 10.61
C THR A 99 1.69 -5.55 12.09
N ARG A 100 2.67 -5.88 12.95
CA ARG A 100 2.63 -5.57 14.39
C ARG A 100 2.69 -4.07 14.65
N MET A 101 3.53 -3.35 13.92
CA MET A 101 3.58 -1.89 13.99
C MET A 101 2.20 -1.28 13.68
N LEU A 102 1.56 -1.69 12.58
CA LEU A 102 0.23 -1.19 12.22
C LEU A 102 -0.84 -1.59 13.26
N ARG A 103 -0.78 -2.79 13.79
CA ARG A 103 -1.70 -3.26 14.83
C ARG A 103 -1.56 -2.46 16.13
N ALA A 104 -0.34 -2.10 16.51
CA ALA A 104 -0.04 -1.29 17.67
C ALA A 104 -0.36 0.20 17.43
N MET A 105 -0.28 0.67 16.17
CA MET A 105 -0.56 2.06 15.80
C MET A 105 -2.04 2.39 15.79
N TYR A 106 -2.88 1.52 15.21
CA TYR A 106 -4.31 1.80 14.99
C TYR A 106 -5.21 1.07 15.99
N HIS A 107 -6.28 1.73 16.41
CA HIS A 107 -7.24 1.16 17.36
C HIS A 107 -8.31 0.32 16.67
N ARG A 108 -8.80 0.75 15.51
CA ARG A 108 -10.00 0.20 14.86
C ARG A 108 -9.88 -0.01 13.36
N HIS A 109 -9.05 0.78 12.69
CA HIS A 109 -8.95 0.76 11.23
C HIS A 109 -8.52 -0.61 10.70
N ALA A 110 -9.03 -0.99 9.53
CA ALA A 110 -8.75 -2.29 8.90
C ALA A 110 -7.26 -2.51 8.58
N ALA A 111 -6.45 -1.45 8.42
CA ALA A 111 -5.00 -1.53 8.22
C ALA A 111 -4.26 -2.31 9.31
N ARG A 112 -4.86 -2.51 10.49
CA ARG A 112 -4.30 -3.35 11.56
C ARG A 112 -4.46 -4.87 11.34
N THR A 113 -5.18 -5.25 10.27
CA THR A 113 -5.48 -6.64 9.94
C THR A 113 -4.70 -7.03 8.70
N SER A 114 -4.11 -8.22 8.68
CA SER A 114 -3.41 -8.75 7.50
C SER A 114 -4.35 -8.80 6.29
N ILE A 115 -3.88 -8.36 5.14
CA ILE A 115 -4.62 -8.44 3.87
C ILE A 115 -4.94 -9.89 3.51
N ALA A 116 -4.00 -10.81 3.77
CA ALA A 116 -4.20 -12.25 3.55
C ALA A 116 -5.14 -12.91 4.58
N GLY A 117 -5.49 -12.22 5.67
CA GLY A 117 -6.23 -12.78 6.78
C GLY A 117 -5.38 -13.68 7.67
N THR A 118 -6.02 -14.65 8.32
CA THR A 118 -5.40 -15.74 9.09
C THR A 118 -5.92 -17.08 8.58
N VAL A 119 -5.23 -18.17 8.91
CA VAL A 119 -5.67 -19.54 8.54
C VAL A 119 -7.10 -19.80 9.02
N GLU A 120 -7.45 -19.31 10.22
CA GLU A 120 -8.78 -19.47 10.81
C GLU A 120 -9.82 -18.63 10.05
N SER A 121 -9.51 -17.37 9.72
CA SER A 121 -10.46 -16.50 9.03
C SER A 121 -10.74 -16.93 7.60
N ILE A 122 -9.72 -17.41 6.87
CA ILE A 122 -9.94 -17.92 5.51
C ILE A 122 -10.69 -19.26 5.49
N ALA A 123 -10.68 -20.02 6.59
CA ALA A 123 -11.46 -21.26 6.72
C ALA A 123 -12.98 -21.01 6.74
N GLU A 124 -13.41 -19.80 7.04
CA GLU A 124 -14.83 -19.39 7.02
C GLU A 124 -15.30 -18.96 5.62
N ILE A 125 -14.37 -18.82 4.65
CA ILE A 125 -14.69 -18.38 3.28
C ILE A 125 -15.30 -19.54 2.49
N THR A 126 -16.45 -19.29 1.90
CA THR A 126 -17.20 -20.24 1.06
C THR A 126 -17.42 -19.68 -0.34
N ALA A 127 -17.84 -20.52 -1.29
CA ALA A 127 -18.22 -20.04 -2.62
C ALA A 127 -19.33 -18.97 -2.55
N ASP A 128 -20.31 -19.14 -1.68
CA ASP A 128 -21.41 -18.17 -1.50
C ASP A 128 -20.90 -16.80 -1.00
N THR A 129 -19.99 -16.80 -0.01
CA THR A 129 -19.41 -15.53 0.49
C THR A 129 -18.56 -14.83 -0.57
N LEU A 130 -17.85 -15.58 -1.44
CA LEU A 130 -17.10 -15.01 -2.57
C LEU A 130 -18.05 -14.43 -3.63
N TYR A 131 -19.16 -15.13 -3.98
CA TYR A 131 -20.18 -14.59 -4.88
C TYR A 131 -20.83 -13.32 -4.33
N ASP A 132 -21.14 -13.28 -3.04
CA ASP A 132 -21.71 -12.08 -2.38
C ASP A 132 -20.73 -10.90 -2.42
N CYS A 133 -19.44 -11.14 -2.16
CA CYS A 133 -18.41 -10.11 -2.27
C CYS A 133 -18.23 -9.65 -3.72
N HIS A 134 -18.14 -10.55 -4.68
CA HIS A 134 -18.06 -10.17 -6.09
C HIS A 134 -19.26 -9.31 -6.50
N LYS A 135 -20.47 -9.73 -6.18
CA LYS A 135 -21.69 -8.98 -6.47
C LYS A 135 -21.71 -7.58 -5.83
N ALA A 136 -21.14 -7.45 -4.63
CA ALA A 136 -21.12 -6.18 -3.93
C ALA A 136 -20.05 -5.22 -4.48
N PHE A 137 -18.85 -5.70 -4.81
CA PHE A 137 -17.70 -4.85 -5.10
C PHE A 137 -17.31 -4.79 -6.58
N TYR A 138 -17.56 -5.86 -7.37
CA TYR A 138 -17.18 -5.94 -8.80
C TYR A 138 -18.31 -5.44 -9.69
N THR A 139 -18.72 -4.21 -9.48
CA THR A 139 -19.72 -3.52 -10.29
C THR A 139 -19.06 -2.37 -11.06
N PRO A 140 -19.52 -2.05 -12.29
CA PRO A 140 -18.94 -0.94 -13.07
C PRO A 140 -18.90 0.40 -12.32
N ALA A 141 -19.82 0.63 -11.37
CA ALA A 141 -19.82 1.84 -10.55
C ALA A 141 -18.69 1.90 -9.51
N ASN A 142 -18.10 0.76 -9.16
CA ASN A 142 -17.01 0.63 -8.17
C ASN A 142 -15.67 0.21 -8.81
N MET A 143 -15.58 0.20 -10.12
CA MET A 143 -14.39 -0.23 -10.87
C MET A 143 -13.94 0.86 -11.83
N ILE A 144 -12.66 0.83 -12.17
CA ILE A 144 -12.07 1.66 -13.22
C ILE A 144 -11.26 0.78 -14.16
N LEU A 145 -11.37 1.04 -15.45
CA LEU A 145 -10.47 0.51 -16.48
C LEU A 145 -9.46 1.59 -16.84
N THR A 146 -8.20 1.32 -16.59
CA THR A 146 -7.08 2.19 -16.99
C THR A 146 -6.26 1.48 -18.05
N VAL A 147 -6.00 2.17 -19.15
CA VAL A 147 -5.20 1.67 -20.28
C VAL A 147 -4.10 2.67 -20.60
N VAL A 148 -2.88 2.19 -20.69
CA VAL A 148 -1.69 2.99 -21.00
C VAL A 148 -0.97 2.34 -22.18
N GLY A 149 -0.70 3.12 -23.24
CA GLY A 149 -0.01 2.62 -24.43
C GLY A 149 -0.46 3.30 -25.72
N ASP A 150 0.03 2.81 -26.83
CA ASP A 150 -0.38 3.26 -28.18
C ASP A 150 -1.67 2.55 -28.61
N VAL A 151 -2.79 3.01 -28.08
CA VAL A 151 -4.13 2.44 -28.31
C VAL A 151 -5.12 3.51 -28.73
N ASP A 152 -6.13 3.11 -29.54
CA ASP A 152 -7.27 3.99 -29.85
C ASP A 152 -8.29 3.95 -28.70
N PRO A 153 -8.51 5.06 -27.97
CA PRO A 153 -9.47 5.11 -26.87
C PRO A 153 -10.91 4.75 -27.28
N VAL A 154 -11.33 5.12 -28.49
CA VAL A 154 -12.69 4.81 -28.98
C VAL A 154 -12.85 3.30 -29.12
N HIS A 155 -11.85 2.64 -29.67
CA HIS A 155 -11.84 1.20 -29.82
C HIS A 155 -11.87 0.44 -28.48
N VAL A 156 -11.08 0.93 -27.49
CA VAL A 156 -11.09 0.39 -26.12
C VAL A 156 -12.47 0.52 -25.49
N ILE A 157 -13.11 1.69 -25.61
CA ILE A 157 -14.45 1.95 -25.06
C ILE A 157 -15.50 1.03 -25.75
N ASP A 158 -15.43 0.88 -27.06
CA ASP A 158 -16.34 0.02 -27.80
C ASP A 158 -16.18 -1.45 -27.43
N LEU A 159 -14.95 -1.92 -27.19
CA LEU A 159 -14.68 -3.27 -26.74
C LEU A 159 -15.23 -3.49 -25.31
N ALA A 160 -14.94 -2.55 -24.40
CA ALA A 160 -15.44 -2.62 -23.04
C ALA A 160 -16.98 -2.63 -22.99
N ASN A 161 -17.64 -1.78 -23.78
CA ASN A 161 -19.11 -1.75 -23.89
C ASN A 161 -19.74 -3.05 -24.43
N ARG A 162 -18.99 -3.84 -25.20
CA ARG A 162 -19.46 -5.14 -25.71
C ARG A 162 -19.28 -6.27 -24.72
N VAL A 163 -18.25 -6.18 -23.86
CA VAL A 163 -17.87 -7.26 -22.94
C VAL A 163 -18.46 -7.07 -21.54
N LEU A 164 -18.42 -5.83 -21.04
CA LEU A 164 -18.87 -5.56 -19.68
C LEU A 164 -20.39 -5.69 -19.54
N PRO A 165 -20.87 -6.22 -18.40
CA PRO A 165 -22.29 -6.28 -18.12
C PRO A 165 -22.87 -4.86 -17.99
N LYS A 166 -24.08 -4.66 -18.51
CA LYS A 166 -24.82 -3.38 -18.39
C LYS A 166 -25.49 -3.25 -17.01
N LEU A 167 -24.75 -3.46 -15.97
CA LEU A 167 -25.26 -3.39 -14.60
C LEU A 167 -24.88 -2.06 -13.98
N SER A 168 -25.89 -1.30 -13.54
CA SER A 168 -25.71 -0.19 -12.61
C SER A 168 -25.97 -0.73 -11.21
N GLY A 169 -24.90 -0.95 -10.45
CA GLY A 169 -25.00 -1.20 -9.01
C GLY A 169 -25.00 0.12 -8.24
N PRO A 170 -25.42 0.13 -6.98
CA PRO A 170 -25.20 1.29 -6.10
C PRO A 170 -23.70 1.52 -5.91
N ILE A 171 -23.29 2.79 -5.81
CA ILE A 171 -21.96 3.12 -5.32
C ILE A 171 -21.90 2.71 -3.86
N ILE A 172 -20.87 1.92 -3.51
CA ILE A 172 -20.68 1.47 -2.13
C ILE A 172 -20.09 2.62 -1.33
N GLU A 173 -20.82 3.03 -0.29
CA GLU A 173 -20.28 3.96 0.69
C GLU A 173 -19.20 3.27 1.52
N ARG A 174 -18.05 3.93 1.66
CA ARG A 174 -16.92 3.45 2.43
C ARG A 174 -16.87 4.21 3.74
N ASP A 175 -16.96 3.48 4.84
CA ASP A 175 -16.81 4.01 6.18
C ASP A 175 -15.54 3.43 6.81
N TYR A 176 -14.50 4.23 6.89
CA TYR A 176 -13.23 3.87 7.53
C TYR A 176 -13.24 4.12 9.04
N GLY A 177 -14.34 4.65 9.58
CA GLY A 177 -14.48 5.02 10.98
C GLY A 177 -13.61 6.22 11.37
N THR A 178 -13.55 6.45 12.67
CA THR A 178 -12.72 7.52 13.25
C THR A 178 -11.64 6.89 14.12
N GLU A 179 -10.40 7.21 13.82
CA GLU A 179 -9.24 6.77 14.57
C GLU A 179 -8.80 7.85 15.58
N PRO A 180 -8.48 7.48 16.84
CA PRO A 180 -7.82 8.37 17.77
C PRO A 180 -6.48 8.86 17.20
N GLU A 181 -6.07 10.07 17.59
CA GLU A 181 -4.77 10.60 17.15
C GLU A 181 -3.58 9.86 17.77
N THR A 182 -3.77 9.29 18.96
CA THR A 182 -2.74 8.51 19.67
C THR A 182 -2.66 7.09 19.13
N VAL A 183 -1.53 6.42 19.36
CA VAL A 183 -1.35 5.00 19.06
C VAL A 183 -2.07 4.13 20.08
N ALA A 184 -2.45 2.90 19.68
CA ALA A 184 -3.12 1.95 20.56
C ALA A 184 -2.16 1.34 21.59
N GLU A 185 -0.94 1.03 21.14
CA GLU A 185 0.13 0.50 21.97
C GLU A 185 1.44 1.22 21.61
N LYS A 186 2.30 1.47 22.59
CA LYS A 186 3.56 2.18 22.38
C LYS A 186 4.68 1.30 21.86
N GLU A 187 4.62 0.01 22.21
CA GLU A 187 5.69 -0.94 21.94
C GLU A 187 5.11 -2.35 21.73
N THR A 188 5.75 -3.08 20.84
CA THR A 188 5.48 -4.51 20.62
C THR A 188 6.78 -5.22 20.30
N VAL A 189 7.01 -6.37 20.93
CA VAL A 189 8.20 -7.19 20.74
C VAL A 189 7.80 -8.61 20.35
N LEU A 190 8.52 -9.20 19.40
CA LEU A 190 8.38 -10.60 18.99
C LEU A 190 9.75 -11.28 18.93
N GLU A 191 9.85 -12.46 19.51
CA GLU A 191 11.02 -13.31 19.36
C GLU A 191 10.90 -14.18 18.11
N MET A 192 11.89 -14.07 17.21
CA MET A 192 11.98 -14.87 15.98
C MET A 192 13.40 -15.42 15.77
N GLU A 193 13.54 -16.35 14.82
CA GLU A 193 14.85 -16.85 14.41
C GLU A 193 15.53 -15.85 13.45
N VAL A 194 16.07 -14.78 14.01
CA VAL A 194 16.81 -13.74 13.30
C VAL A 194 18.25 -13.64 13.82
N SER A 195 19.17 -13.20 12.97
CA SER A 195 20.58 -13.06 13.33
C SER A 195 20.90 -11.76 14.09
N ALA A 196 20.07 -10.76 13.99
CA ALA A 196 20.21 -9.46 14.65
C ALA A 196 18.83 -8.90 15.00
N PRO A 197 18.73 -8.06 16.04
CA PRO A 197 17.48 -7.36 16.34
C PRO A 197 17.10 -6.41 15.20
N GLN A 198 15.82 -6.42 14.83
CA GLN A 198 15.22 -5.56 13.82
C GLN A 198 14.14 -4.68 14.47
N PHE A 199 13.95 -3.48 13.94
CA PHE A 199 12.93 -2.58 14.46
C PHE A 199 12.22 -1.81 13.35
N LEU A 200 10.98 -1.40 13.64
CA LEU A 200 10.27 -0.32 12.97
C LEU A 200 9.73 0.67 13.99
N ALA A 201 10.17 1.92 13.89
CA ALA A 201 9.56 3.05 14.58
C ALA A 201 8.50 3.66 13.67
N GLY A 202 7.24 3.55 14.04
CA GLY A 202 6.12 4.10 13.28
C GLY A 202 5.56 5.36 13.94
N PHE A 203 5.16 6.34 13.14
CA PHE A 203 4.60 7.61 13.60
C PHE A 203 3.26 7.85 12.93
N LYS A 204 2.18 7.82 13.71
CA LYS A 204 0.82 8.01 13.22
C LYS A 204 0.63 9.44 12.72
N CYS A 205 0.33 9.60 11.45
CA CYS A 205 0.12 10.88 10.80
C CYS A 205 -1.37 11.17 10.60
N ALA A 206 -1.71 12.43 10.38
CA ALA A 206 -3.05 12.82 9.99
C ALA A 206 -3.26 12.53 8.50
N PRO A 207 -4.24 11.70 8.11
CA PRO A 207 -4.54 11.44 6.71
C PRO A 207 -5.17 12.67 6.05
N ALA A 208 -4.95 12.81 4.74
CA ALA A 208 -5.76 13.65 3.89
C ALA A 208 -6.97 12.85 3.37
N THR A 209 -8.03 13.53 2.96
CA THR A 209 -9.26 12.85 2.56
C THR A 209 -9.32 12.57 1.06
N GLU A 210 -9.20 13.59 0.22
CA GLU A 210 -9.38 13.50 -1.22
C GLU A 210 -8.80 14.71 -1.97
N GLY A 211 -8.79 14.62 -3.29
CA GLY A 211 -8.43 15.71 -4.19
C GLY A 211 -6.96 16.10 -4.15
N ASP A 212 -6.68 17.32 -4.53
CA ASP A 212 -5.30 17.86 -4.55
C ASP A 212 -4.64 17.85 -3.17
N ASP A 213 -5.42 17.90 -2.09
CA ASP A 213 -4.91 17.80 -0.72
C ASP A 213 -4.34 16.41 -0.41
N TYR A 214 -4.95 15.36 -0.97
CA TYR A 214 -4.43 13.99 -0.87
C TYR A 214 -3.07 13.87 -1.55
N MET A 215 -2.98 14.28 -2.82
CA MET A 215 -1.72 14.24 -3.57
C MET A 215 -0.62 15.09 -2.89
N ARG A 216 -1.00 16.28 -2.40
CA ARG A 216 -0.06 17.16 -1.70
C ARG A 216 0.44 16.55 -0.39
N ALA A 217 -0.45 15.92 0.37
CA ALA A 217 -0.08 15.26 1.62
C ALA A 217 0.85 14.06 1.39
N ALA A 218 0.61 13.26 0.33
CA ALA A 218 1.50 12.16 -0.06
C ALA A 218 2.90 12.68 -0.42
N ILE A 219 3.01 13.64 -1.32
CA ILE A 219 4.30 14.21 -1.74
C ILE A 219 5.02 14.89 -0.57
N LEU A 220 4.30 15.63 0.27
CA LEU A 220 4.86 16.27 1.46
C LEU A 220 5.39 15.25 2.48
N GLY A 221 4.63 14.16 2.69
CA GLY A 221 5.03 13.08 3.58
C GLY A 221 6.30 12.37 3.12
N ASP A 222 6.39 12.06 1.82
CA ASP A 222 7.58 11.47 1.20
C ASP A 222 8.79 12.40 1.35
N MET A 223 8.63 13.68 1.01
CA MET A 223 9.71 14.66 1.17
C MET A 223 10.13 14.83 2.62
N ALA A 224 9.19 14.80 3.57
CA ALA A 224 9.49 14.89 4.99
C ALA A 224 10.26 13.65 5.49
N SER A 225 9.89 12.47 5.00
CA SER A 225 10.61 11.22 5.23
C SER A 225 12.04 11.30 4.71
N ASP A 226 12.24 11.69 3.46
CA ASP A 226 13.57 11.82 2.85
C ASP A 226 14.45 12.83 3.57
N ILE A 227 13.89 13.98 3.97
CA ILE A 227 14.61 15.03 4.68
C ILE A 227 15.04 14.56 6.08
N LEU A 228 14.20 13.81 6.77
CA LEU A 228 14.48 13.36 8.13
C LEU A 228 15.36 12.11 8.16
N LEU A 229 15.06 11.12 7.30
CA LEU A 229 15.56 9.75 7.41
C LEU A 229 16.51 9.34 6.27
N GLY A 230 16.51 10.07 5.16
CA GLY A 230 17.31 9.71 3.98
C GLY A 230 18.82 9.66 4.29
N GLU A 231 19.57 8.88 3.54
CA GLU A 231 21.02 8.67 3.73
C GLU A 231 21.85 9.96 3.76
N SER A 232 21.38 11.03 3.11
CA SER A 232 22.02 12.34 3.10
C SER A 232 21.61 13.24 4.28
N SER A 233 20.73 12.77 5.17
CA SER A 233 20.29 13.51 6.35
C SER A 233 21.38 13.52 7.44
N ALA A 234 21.42 14.61 8.22
CA ALA A 234 22.31 14.70 9.37
C ALA A 234 21.98 13.62 10.44
N LEU A 235 20.72 13.20 10.53
CA LEU A 235 20.31 12.13 11.45
C LEU A 235 20.92 10.79 11.03
N TYR A 236 20.74 10.40 9.77
CA TYR A 236 21.27 9.12 9.25
C TYR A 236 22.78 9.04 9.49
N GLN A 237 23.51 10.07 9.08
CA GLN A 237 24.98 10.07 9.19
C GLN A 237 25.44 9.94 10.64
N ARG A 238 24.81 10.69 11.56
CA ARG A 238 25.14 10.62 12.97
C ARG A 238 24.85 9.24 13.57
N LEU A 239 23.69 8.64 13.25
CA LEU A 239 23.33 7.32 13.76
C LEU A 239 24.25 6.22 13.18
N TYR A 240 24.61 6.34 11.90
CA TYR A 240 25.53 5.42 11.24
C TYR A 240 26.96 5.49 11.85
N GLU A 241 27.48 6.70 12.06
CA GLU A 241 28.79 6.92 12.71
C GLU A 241 28.82 6.39 14.15
N GLN A 242 27.68 6.44 14.85
CA GLN A 242 27.54 5.88 16.21
C GLN A 242 27.38 4.35 16.21
N GLY A 243 27.21 3.71 15.04
CA GLY A 243 26.95 2.28 14.91
C GLY A 243 25.58 1.85 15.44
N LEU A 244 24.64 2.79 15.56
CA LEU A 244 23.26 2.51 15.99
C LEU A 244 22.40 1.98 14.84
N ILE A 245 22.77 2.28 13.60
CA ILE A 245 22.14 1.78 12.38
C ILE A 245 23.20 1.26 11.41
N ASN A 246 22.77 0.50 10.43
CA ASN A 246 23.56 0.02 9.30
C ASN A 246 22.86 0.38 7.96
N PRO A 247 23.36 -0.03 6.78
CA PRO A 247 22.73 0.27 5.50
C PRO A 247 21.32 -0.33 5.29
N SER A 248 20.85 -1.21 6.19
CA SER A 248 19.43 -1.67 6.16
C SER A 248 18.44 -0.61 6.64
N PHE A 249 18.93 0.46 7.32
CA PHE A 249 18.07 1.52 7.82
C PHE A 249 17.47 2.35 6.68
N GLY A 250 16.17 2.50 6.71
CA GLY A 250 15.43 3.36 5.81
C GLY A 250 14.08 3.74 6.42
N GLY A 251 13.34 4.55 5.69
CA GLY A 251 12.00 4.95 6.09
C GLY A 251 11.16 5.35 4.90
N ALA A 252 9.85 5.39 5.10
CA ALA A 252 8.88 5.82 4.11
C ALA A 252 7.67 6.48 4.76
N PHE A 253 6.90 7.18 3.96
CA PHE A 253 5.58 7.66 4.31
C PHE A 253 4.53 6.88 3.53
N GLU A 254 3.49 6.46 4.23
CA GLU A 254 2.38 5.72 3.64
C GLU A 254 1.07 6.42 3.97
N MET A 255 0.19 6.47 2.98
CA MET A 255 -1.14 7.02 3.14
C MET A 255 -2.16 6.21 2.37
N MET A 256 -3.28 5.92 3.02
CA MET A 256 -4.45 5.29 2.42
C MET A 256 -5.71 5.86 3.07
N PRO A 257 -6.92 5.59 2.52
CA PRO A 257 -8.13 6.15 3.09
C PRO A 257 -8.25 5.93 4.60
N GLY A 258 -8.37 7.02 5.35
CA GLY A 258 -8.55 7.02 6.81
C GLY A 258 -7.27 6.88 7.64
N VAL A 259 -6.12 6.61 7.04
CA VAL A 259 -4.84 6.46 7.76
C VAL A 259 -3.67 7.07 7.01
N ALA A 260 -2.69 7.52 7.78
CA ALA A 260 -1.38 7.90 7.27
C ALA A 260 -0.32 7.66 8.35
N TYR A 261 0.87 7.27 7.96
CA TYR A 261 1.98 7.05 8.87
C TYR A 261 3.32 7.22 8.17
N LEU A 262 4.28 7.68 8.95
CA LEU A 262 5.69 7.63 8.59
C LEU A 262 6.33 6.52 9.42
N TYR A 263 7.23 5.75 8.83
CA TYR A 263 7.98 4.74 9.57
C TYR A 263 9.46 4.75 9.18
N ALA A 264 10.29 4.28 10.10
CA ALA A 264 11.71 4.10 9.90
C ALA A 264 12.18 2.84 10.61
N GLY A 265 13.11 2.13 10.05
CA GLY A 265 13.67 0.95 10.71
C GLY A 265 14.77 0.26 9.94
N GLY A 266 15.16 -0.89 10.45
CA GLY A 266 16.27 -1.73 10.00
C GLY A 266 16.84 -2.51 11.16
N ASP A 267 18.11 -2.90 11.04
CA ASP A 267 18.80 -3.57 12.15
C ASP A 267 19.32 -2.54 13.16
N SER A 268 19.08 -2.77 14.43
CA SER A 268 19.67 -1.98 15.51
C SER A 268 19.75 -2.77 16.80
N LYS A 269 20.81 -2.55 17.56
CA LYS A 269 20.97 -3.10 18.91
C LYS A 269 20.28 -2.23 19.98
N ASP A 270 19.88 -1.02 19.62
CA ASP A 270 19.21 -0.06 20.51
C ASP A 270 18.17 0.75 19.72
N ALA A 271 17.08 0.07 19.42
CA ALA A 271 15.96 0.64 18.66
C ALA A 271 15.31 1.83 19.37
N SER A 272 15.28 1.79 20.70
CA SER A 272 14.75 2.89 21.51
C SER A 272 15.59 4.17 21.36
N ALA A 273 16.92 4.05 21.40
CA ALA A 273 17.82 5.19 21.19
C ALA A 273 17.68 5.78 19.77
N VAL A 274 17.48 4.94 18.74
CA VAL A 274 17.22 5.39 17.37
C VAL A 274 15.88 6.12 17.28
N THR A 275 14.81 5.56 17.85
CA THR A 275 13.48 6.19 17.87
C THR A 275 13.50 7.54 18.57
N ASP A 276 14.18 7.65 19.71
CA ASP A 276 14.37 8.90 20.42
C ASP A 276 15.18 9.92 19.60
N ALA A 277 16.18 9.47 18.86
CA ALA A 277 16.97 10.34 17.99
C ALA A 277 16.12 10.88 16.82
N ILE A 278 15.25 10.07 16.24
CA ILE A 278 14.29 10.48 15.20
C ILE A 278 13.37 11.58 15.76
N LEU A 279 12.77 11.36 16.92
CA LEU A 279 11.89 12.36 17.56
C LEU A 279 12.61 13.65 17.89
N ARG A 280 13.84 13.59 18.41
CA ARG A 280 14.66 14.79 18.70
C ARG A 280 15.00 15.56 17.44
N GLU A 281 15.38 14.87 16.35
CA GLU A 281 15.69 15.51 15.07
C GLU A 281 14.46 16.14 14.43
N ALA A 282 13.32 15.45 14.46
CA ALA A 282 12.05 16.02 14.00
C ALA A 282 11.67 17.30 14.77
N ALA A 283 11.83 17.28 16.09
CA ALA A 283 11.60 18.45 16.93
C ALA A 283 12.59 19.60 16.62
N ARG A 284 13.86 19.29 16.35
CA ARG A 284 14.86 20.27 15.94
C ARG A 284 14.47 20.94 14.62
N ILE A 285 14.16 20.12 13.58
CA ILE A 285 13.72 20.63 12.28
C ILE A 285 12.43 21.47 12.42
N ALA A 286 11.50 21.03 13.27
CA ALA A 286 10.26 21.76 13.53
C ALA A 286 10.49 23.14 14.19
N ALA A 287 11.58 23.31 14.95
CA ALA A 287 11.91 24.53 15.62
C ALA A 287 12.84 25.47 14.80
N GLU A 288 13.83 24.88 14.15
CA GLU A 288 14.90 25.61 13.44
C GLU A 288 14.65 25.73 11.93
N GLY A 289 13.75 24.92 11.38
CA GLY A 289 13.49 24.80 9.96
C GLY A 289 14.46 23.85 9.26
N VAL A 290 14.26 23.68 7.96
CA VAL A 290 15.10 22.89 7.05
C VAL A 290 16.09 23.84 6.35
N ASP A 291 17.34 23.41 6.21
CA ASP A 291 18.32 24.12 5.38
C ASP A 291 17.82 24.28 3.95
N GLU A 292 17.95 25.47 3.38
CA GLU A 292 17.40 25.82 2.06
C GLU A 292 18.02 24.99 0.95
N ASP A 293 19.34 24.79 0.95
CA ASP A 293 20.04 24.05 -0.07
C ASP A 293 19.74 22.54 0.05
N TYR A 294 19.60 22.04 1.25
CA TYR A 294 19.21 20.66 1.50
C TYR A 294 17.78 20.41 1.03
N PHE A 295 16.82 21.24 1.42
CA PHE A 295 15.43 21.18 0.96
C PHE A 295 15.35 21.18 -0.57
N ARG A 296 16.07 22.08 -1.23
CA ARG A 296 16.08 22.17 -2.69
C ARG A 296 16.63 20.91 -3.35
N ARG A 297 17.66 20.28 -2.78
CA ARG A 297 18.21 19.01 -3.31
C ARG A 297 17.21 17.87 -3.19
N ILE A 298 16.60 17.69 -2.01
CA ILE A 298 15.60 16.64 -1.79
C ILE A 298 14.39 16.87 -2.71
N ARG A 299 13.85 18.08 -2.79
CA ARG A 299 12.74 18.39 -3.70
C ARG A 299 13.04 18.02 -5.14
N LYS A 300 14.25 18.31 -5.63
CA LYS A 300 14.66 17.91 -6.98
C LYS A 300 14.80 16.40 -7.16
N ALA A 301 15.32 15.72 -6.16
CA ALA A 301 15.48 14.26 -6.19
C ALA A 301 14.12 13.56 -6.22
N SER A 302 13.21 13.95 -5.35
CA SER A 302 11.84 13.43 -5.26
C SER A 302 11.05 13.73 -6.54
N PHE A 303 11.12 14.96 -7.09
CA PHE A 303 10.54 15.29 -8.39
C PHE A 303 11.08 14.41 -9.51
N GLY A 304 12.41 14.21 -9.57
CA GLY A 304 13.05 13.34 -10.56
C GLY A 304 12.66 11.88 -10.41
N ALA A 305 12.38 11.40 -9.20
CA ALA A 305 11.86 10.05 -8.96
C ALA A 305 10.45 9.88 -9.53
N ASN A 306 9.56 10.86 -9.30
CA ASN A 306 8.22 10.88 -9.91
C ASN A 306 8.28 10.88 -11.45
N LEU A 307 9.16 11.68 -12.05
CA LEU A 307 9.35 11.66 -13.51
C LEU A 307 9.82 10.29 -14.02
N ARG A 308 10.74 9.64 -13.31
CA ARG A 308 11.20 8.29 -13.70
C ARG A 308 10.07 7.25 -13.61
N GLY A 309 9.16 7.40 -12.66
CA GLY A 309 7.96 6.56 -12.55
C GLY A 309 7.13 6.53 -13.82
N LEU A 310 7.12 7.61 -14.61
CA LEU A 310 6.41 7.69 -15.89
C LEU A 310 7.04 6.82 -17.01
N ASN A 311 8.14 6.13 -16.77
CA ASN A 311 8.69 5.17 -17.72
C ASN A 311 8.08 3.76 -17.59
N SER A 312 7.29 3.50 -16.56
CA SER A 312 6.59 2.24 -16.33
C SER A 312 5.10 2.40 -16.64
N PHE A 313 4.57 1.61 -17.56
CA PHE A 313 3.13 1.59 -17.87
C PHE A 313 2.30 1.14 -16.67
N GLU A 314 2.77 0.12 -15.96
CA GLU A 314 2.14 -0.34 -14.72
C GLU A 314 2.05 0.79 -13.70
N ASN A 315 3.17 1.46 -13.41
CA ASN A 315 3.17 2.56 -12.45
C ASN A 315 2.24 3.72 -12.86
N ILE A 316 2.20 4.07 -14.16
CA ILE A 316 1.26 5.06 -14.67
C ILE A 316 -0.18 4.60 -14.47
N ALA A 317 -0.50 3.33 -14.80
CA ALA A 317 -1.85 2.79 -14.69
C ALA A 317 -2.33 2.78 -13.23
N VAL A 318 -1.49 2.32 -12.30
CA VAL A 318 -1.78 2.32 -10.86
C VAL A 318 -1.98 3.75 -10.35
N THR A 319 -1.05 4.66 -10.66
CA THR A 319 -1.11 6.06 -10.23
C THR A 319 -2.36 6.79 -10.75
N LEU A 320 -2.74 6.54 -12.02
CA LEU A 320 -3.98 7.09 -12.59
C LEU A 320 -5.23 6.54 -11.90
N THR A 321 -5.22 5.24 -11.58
CA THR A 321 -6.32 4.57 -10.87
C THR A 321 -6.48 5.12 -9.46
N GLU A 322 -5.40 5.26 -8.71
CA GLU A 322 -5.40 5.88 -7.39
C GLU A 322 -5.88 7.33 -7.45
N GLY A 323 -5.35 8.12 -8.41
CA GLY A 323 -5.79 9.49 -8.62
C GLY A 323 -7.29 9.61 -8.86
N TYR A 324 -7.86 8.70 -9.67
CA TYR A 324 -9.29 8.66 -9.90
C TYR A 324 -10.09 8.36 -8.60
N PHE A 325 -9.68 7.35 -7.84
CA PHE A 325 -10.37 6.98 -6.60
C PHE A 325 -10.25 8.04 -5.50
N HIS A 326 -9.19 8.82 -5.51
CA HIS A 326 -8.96 9.91 -4.56
C HIS A 326 -9.33 11.30 -5.10
N GLY A 327 -9.83 11.39 -6.35
CA GLY A 327 -10.34 12.63 -6.94
C GLY A 327 -9.29 13.66 -7.32
N TYR A 328 -8.08 13.24 -7.69
CA TYR A 328 -7.02 14.13 -8.18
C TYR A 328 -6.47 13.68 -9.54
N ASP A 329 -5.87 14.62 -10.27
CA ASP A 329 -5.13 14.36 -11.50
C ASP A 329 -3.63 14.18 -11.18
N PRO A 330 -3.07 12.96 -11.28
CA PRO A 330 -1.67 12.70 -10.99
C PRO A 330 -0.69 13.53 -11.84
N PHE A 331 -1.05 13.92 -13.05
CA PHE A 331 -0.19 14.74 -13.91
C PHE A 331 -0.02 16.19 -13.43
N ARG A 332 -0.76 16.58 -12.39
CA ARG A 332 -0.57 17.89 -11.72
C ARG A 332 0.53 17.87 -10.66
N PHE A 333 1.25 16.76 -10.49
CA PHE A 333 2.33 16.67 -9.51
C PHE A 333 3.38 17.79 -9.63
N PRO A 334 3.74 18.32 -10.84
CA PRO A 334 4.70 19.44 -10.92
C PRO A 334 4.25 20.67 -10.15
N GLN A 335 2.97 21.05 -10.30
CA GLN A 335 2.39 22.21 -9.61
C GLN A 335 2.33 21.98 -8.10
N VAL A 336 2.08 20.73 -7.68
CA VAL A 336 2.07 20.37 -6.26
C VAL A 336 3.47 20.48 -5.66
N PHE A 337 4.50 19.95 -6.33
CA PHE A 337 5.89 20.11 -5.89
C PHE A 337 6.29 21.58 -5.74
N ASP A 338 5.87 22.44 -6.69
CA ASP A 338 6.16 23.87 -6.64
C ASP A 338 5.46 24.58 -5.46
N SER A 339 4.34 24.04 -5.00
CA SER A 339 3.58 24.59 -3.87
C SER A 339 4.15 24.20 -2.48
N ILE A 340 5.00 23.16 -2.41
CA ILE A 340 5.53 22.67 -1.13
C ILE A 340 6.75 23.49 -0.72
N THR A 341 6.72 23.99 0.50
CA THR A 341 7.78 24.79 1.09
C THR A 341 8.50 24.03 2.22
N LYS A 342 9.66 24.50 2.62
CA LYS A 342 10.38 23.95 3.79
C LYS A 342 9.62 24.16 5.10
N GLU A 343 8.82 25.22 5.18
CA GLU A 343 7.93 25.51 6.31
C GLU A 343 6.81 24.45 6.41
N ASP A 344 6.31 23.95 5.29
CA ASP A 344 5.36 22.83 5.27
C ASP A 344 5.97 21.57 5.85
N VAL A 345 7.22 21.25 5.49
CA VAL A 345 7.95 20.11 6.06
C VAL A 345 8.10 20.24 7.58
N ALA A 346 8.54 21.42 8.05
CA ALA A 346 8.67 21.68 9.49
C ALA A 346 7.33 21.57 10.22
N ALA A 347 6.24 22.05 9.61
CA ALA A 347 4.90 21.95 10.16
C ALA A 347 4.39 20.48 10.18
N PHE A 348 4.66 19.71 9.12
CA PHE A 348 4.34 18.29 9.05
C PHE A 348 5.02 17.50 10.18
N LEU A 349 6.34 17.69 10.36
CA LEU A 349 7.10 17.00 11.40
C LEU A 349 6.61 17.40 12.80
N ARG A 350 6.35 18.69 13.04
CA ARG A 350 5.81 19.19 14.31
C ARG A 350 4.48 18.55 14.68
N ARG A 351 3.60 18.40 13.71
CA ARG A 351 2.25 17.85 13.92
C ARG A 351 2.27 16.36 14.18
N ASN A 352 3.08 15.62 13.45
CA ASN A 352 2.95 14.17 13.33
C ASN A 352 3.99 13.38 14.13
N LEU A 353 5.22 13.88 14.29
CA LEU A 353 6.28 13.13 14.96
C LEU A 353 6.38 13.53 16.43
N THR A 354 5.49 12.97 17.23
CA THR A 354 5.44 13.18 18.69
C THR A 354 5.44 11.85 19.41
N ALA A 355 5.89 11.84 20.66
CA ALA A 355 5.94 10.63 21.48
C ALA A 355 4.55 9.96 21.70
N GLU A 356 3.46 10.72 21.57
CA GLU A 356 2.09 10.19 21.71
C GLU A 356 1.61 9.46 20.46
N ARG A 357 2.23 9.76 19.30
CA ARG A 357 1.94 9.20 18.00
C ARG A 357 2.94 8.14 17.57
N ALA A 358 3.97 7.88 18.39
CA ALA A 358 5.03 6.92 18.09
C ALA A 358 4.69 5.52 18.61
N VAL A 359 5.06 4.53 17.82
CA VAL A 359 5.06 3.10 18.17
C VAL A 359 6.42 2.52 17.80
N LEU A 360 6.95 1.64 18.65
CA LEU A 360 8.14 0.86 18.39
C LEU A 360 7.73 -0.62 18.24
N SER A 361 8.03 -1.20 17.09
CA SER A 361 7.87 -2.63 16.82
C SER A 361 9.25 -3.25 16.70
N GLU A 362 9.51 -4.34 17.45
CA GLU A 362 10.81 -5.00 17.46
C GLU A 362 10.67 -6.50 17.21
N ILE A 363 11.63 -7.04 16.47
CA ILE A 363 11.90 -8.47 16.39
C ILE A 363 13.28 -8.71 16.99
N VAL A 364 13.33 -9.58 18.00
CA VAL A 364 14.56 -9.94 18.70
C VAL A 364 14.90 -11.40 18.47
N PRO A 365 16.20 -11.77 18.46
CA PRO A 365 16.62 -13.16 18.38
C PRO A 365 16.05 -13.98 19.55
N ARG A 366 15.59 -15.20 19.28
CA ARG A 366 15.25 -16.15 20.35
C ARG A 366 16.51 -16.46 21.14
N GLU A 367 16.42 -16.38 22.48
CA GLU A 367 17.46 -16.91 23.36
C GLU A 367 17.42 -18.45 23.28
N ASN A 368 18.57 -19.08 22.92
CA ASN A 368 18.74 -20.52 22.88
C ASN A 368 18.84 -21.13 24.29
#